data_85e6e7550915dd05e05fc885b14ba956
#
_entry.id   85e6e7550915dd05e05fc885b14ba956
#
_cell.length_a   1.000
_cell.length_b   1.000
_cell.length_c   1.000
_cell.angle_alpha   90.00
_cell.angle_beta   90.00
_cell.angle_gamma   90.00
#
_symmetry.space_group_name_H-M   'P 1'
#
loop_
_entity.id
_entity.type
_entity.pdbx_description
1 polymer ?
#
loop_
_entity_poly.entity_id
_entity_poly.type
_entity_poly.pdbx_seq_one_letter_code
_entity_poly.pdbx_strand_id
1 'polypeptide(L)'
;VAGETTIIPWGSAGPTSKSPGEAYLHQTLLIWGQLLLVGFGFRIVLPGRTKQYLNNLHRLPIPAVLLGPCYWLLVMAGGALAIAATVALSIGLSFIELWDVMPLVCFIGFVAVITFWGGGTLLGLILSPVLTGVWFCRTILSWLPGFGREAFLLPVIAGTAGVAAVAAIPQYGFILWLVIASFGS
;
A
#
# COMPACT_ATOMS: atom_id res chain seq x y z
N VAL A 1 48.73 -13.67 37.52
CA VAL A 1 47.30 -13.96 37.50
C VAL A 1 46.68 -13.09 36.44
N ALA A 2 46.57 -13.60 35.22
CA ALA A 2 45.92 -12.90 34.09
C ALA A 2 44.41 -13.08 34.24
N GLY A 3 43.70 -11.98 34.45
CA GLY A 3 42.24 -11.97 34.46
C GLY A 3 41.75 -12.04 33.01
N GLU A 4 41.09 -13.12 32.63
CA GLU A 4 40.29 -13.23 31.41
C GLU A 4 39.11 -12.26 31.50
N THR A 5 39.18 -11.16 30.78
CA THR A 5 38.03 -10.29 30.51
C THR A 5 37.19 -10.98 29.45
N THR A 6 36.17 -11.73 29.87
CA THR A 6 35.10 -12.19 28.98
C THR A 6 34.34 -10.98 28.44
N ILE A 7 34.67 -10.56 27.23
CA ILE A 7 33.89 -9.56 26.49
C ILE A 7 32.59 -10.23 26.10
N ILE A 8 31.50 -9.93 26.82
CA ILE A 8 30.14 -10.30 26.42
C ILE A 8 29.81 -9.47 25.21
N PRO A 9 29.63 -10.05 24.00
CA PRO A 9 29.27 -9.26 22.82
C PRO A 9 27.91 -8.65 23.06
N TRP A 10 27.83 -7.33 22.88
CA TRP A 10 26.59 -6.57 22.85
C TRP A 10 25.72 -7.15 21.73
N GLY A 11 24.66 -7.85 22.08
CA GLY A 11 23.75 -8.48 21.11
C GLY A 11 23.51 -9.97 21.32
N SER A 12 24.06 -10.59 22.40
CA SER A 12 23.66 -11.93 22.78
C SER A 12 22.22 -11.92 23.30
N ALA A 13 21.34 -12.19 22.35
CA ALA A 13 20.02 -12.78 22.48
C ALA A 13 19.38 -12.71 23.86
N GLY A 14 18.45 -11.80 24.02
CA GLY A 14 17.35 -12.05 24.97
C GLY A 14 16.67 -13.40 24.64
N PRO A 15 16.02 -14.02 25.59
CA PRO A 15 15.68 -15.44 25.63
C PRO A 15 14.49 -15.84 24.72
N THR A 16 14.45 -15.42 23.47
CA THR A 16 13.54 -16.02 22.48
C THR A 16 14.05 -15.72 21.07
N SER A 17 15.03 -16.45 20.59
CA SER A 17 15.22 -16.57 19.15
C SER A 17 14.04 -17.38 18.61
N LYS A 18 12.96 -16.69 18.19
CA LYS A 18 11.85 -17.33 17.48
C LYS A 18 12.45 -18.12 16.32
N SER A 19 11.97 -19.34 16.11
CA SER A 19 12.40 -20.11 14.94
C SER A 19 12.08 -19.29 13.66
N PRO A 20 12.87 -19.45 12.59
CA PRO A 20 12.59 -18.70 11.34
C PRO A 20 11.15 -18.86 10.86
N GLY A 21 10.54 -20.03 11.08
CA GLY A 21 9.14 -20.31 10.76
C GLY A 21 8.15 -19.53 11.64
N GLU A 22 8.41 -19.40 12.94
CA GLU A 22 7.57 -18.62 13.84
C GLU A 22 7.64 -17.12 13.53
N ALA A 23 8.83 -16.62 13.18
CA ALA A 23 9.01 -15.23 12.76
C ALA A 23 8.20 -14.93 11.47
N TYR A 24 8.28 -15.84 10.50
CA TYR A 24 7.51 -15.74 9.25
C TYR A 24 6.00 -15.78 9.51
N LEU A 25 5.51 -16.73 10.29
CA LEU A 25 4.09 -16.82 10.63
C LEU A 25 3.59 -15.58 11.36
N HIS A 26 4.34 -15.07 12.31
CA HIS A 26 3.98 -13.85 13.04
C HIS A 26 3.90 -12.64 12.10
N GLN A 27 4.88 -12.48 11.21
CA GLN A 27 4.88 -11.40 10.22
C GLN A 27 3.72 -11.53 9.25
N THR A 28 3.45 -12.74 8.74
CA THR A 28 2.31 -13.01 7.86
C THR A 28 0.99 -12.65 8.53
N LEU A 29 0.79 -13.05 9.79
CA LEU A 29 -0.44 -12.74 10.54
C LEU A 29 -0.61 -11.24 10.77
N LEU A 30 0.46 -10.50 11.07
CA LEU A 30 0.41 -9.06 11.24
C LEU A 30 0.02 -8.36 9.93
N ILE A 31 0.68 -8.69 8.82
CA ILE A 31 0.36 -8.12 7.50
C ILE A 31 -1.08 -8.47 7.11
N TRP A 32 -1.50 -9.71 7.32
CA TRP A 32 -2.85 -10.16 7.02
C TRP A 32 -3.90 -9.41 7.83
N GLY A 33 -3.69 -9.25 9.15
CA GLY A 33 -4.59 -8.48 10.02
C GLY A 33 -4.75 -7.04 9.56
N GLN A 34 -3.66 -6.38 9.16
CA GLN A 34 -3.69 -5.03 8.61
C GLN A 34 -4.48 -4.97 7.29
N LEU A 35 -4.25 -5.90 6.36
CA LEU A 35 -4.96 -5.95 5.09
C LEU A 35 -6.46 -6.25 5.27
N LEU A 36 -6.83 -7.11 6.22
CA LEU A 36 -8.22 -7.36 6.57
C LEU A 36 -8.91 -6.11 7.12
N LEU A 37 -8.27 -5.41 8.04
CA LEU A 37 -8.80 -4.18 8.62
C LEU A 37 -9.06 -3.13 7.54
N VAL A 38 -8.13 -2.95 6.61
CA VAL A 38 -8.29 -2.05 5.47
C VAL A 38 -9.42 -2.52 4.54
N GLY A 39 -9.46 -3.80 4.19
CA GLY A 39 -10.50 -4.38 3.31
C GLY A 39 -11.90 -4.21 3.88
N PHE A 40 -12.09 -4.46 5.18
CA PHE A 40 -13.35 -4.24 5.86
C PHE A 40 -13.68 -2.75 6.01
N GLY A 41 -12.69 -1.92 6.36
CA GLY A 41 -12.84 -0.47 6.44
C GLY A 41 -13.32 0.13 5.12
N PHE A 42 -12.70 -0.28 4.01
CA PHE A 42 -13.09 0.17 2.66
C PHE A 42 -14.53 -0.24 2.30
N ARG A 43 -14.95 -1.46 2.70
CA ARG A 43 -16.32 -1.90 2.50
C ARG A 43 -17.35 -1.10 3.30
N ILE A 44 -17.01 -0.73 4.53
CA ILE A 44 -17.90 0.07 5.40
C ILE A 44 -18.04 1.48 4.84
N VAL A 45 -16.94 2.09 4.40
CA VAL A 45 -16.92 3.48 3.91
C VAL A 45 -17.54 3.60 2.51
N LEU A 46 -17.34 2.60 1.62
CA LEU A 46 -17.75 2.66 0.22
C LEU A 46 -18.47 1.39 -0.25
N PRO A 47 -19.61 1.02 0.35
CA PRO A 47 -20.26 -0.28 0.08
C PRO A 47 -20.73 -0.46 -1.36
N GLY A 48 -21.21 0.59 -2.02
CA GLY A 48 -21.69 0.55 -3.40
C GLY A 48 -20.57 0.50 -4.43
N ARG A 49 -19.54 1.29 -4.23
CA ARG A 49 -18.41 1.38 -5.17
C ARG A 49 -17.54 0.14 -5.20
N THR A 50 -17.41 -0.56 -4.07
CA THR A 50 -16.64 -1.81 -3.98
C THR A 50 -17.19 -2.89 -4.90
N LYS A 51 -18.53 -3.06 -4.95
CA LYS A 51 -19.17 -4.03 -5.86
C LYS A 51 -18.97 -3.66 -7.32
N GLN A 52 -19.14 -2.39 -7.65
CA GLN A 52 -18.99 -1.89 -9.03
C GLN A 52 -17.54 -2.03 -9.50
N TYR A 53 -16.57 -1.70 -8.66
CA TYR A 53 -15.15 -1.83 -8.97
C TYR A 53 -14.76 -3.29 -9.23
N LEU A 54 -15.16 -4.20 -8.36
CA LEU A 54 -14.88 -5.64 -8.53
C LEU A 54 -15.53 -6.23 -9.79
N ASN A 55 -16.73 -5.78 -10.15
CA ASN A 55 -17.39 -6.22 -11.39
C ASN A 55 -16.66 -5.69 -12.62
N ASN A 56 -16.17 -4.46 -12.59
CA ASN A 56 -15.42 -3.86 -13.69
C ASN A 56 -14.05 -4.54 -13.86
N LEU A 57 -13.35 -4.84 -12.77
CA LEU A 57 -12.08 -5.58 -12.82
C LEU A 57 -12.23 -6.96 -13.48
N HIS A 58 -13.36 -7.63 -13.25
CA HIS A 58 -13.60 -8.95 -13.82
C HIS A 58 -13.92 -8.90 -15.32
N ARG A 59 -14.52 -7.81 -15.78
CA ARG A 59 -14.85 -7.62 -17.21
C ARG A 59 -13.68 -7.17 -18.07
N LEU A 60 -12.73 -6.45 -17.48
CA LEU A 60 -11.64 -5.79 -18.20
C LEU A 60 -10.30 -5.98 -17.45
N PRO A 61 -9.74 -7.20 -17.44
CA PRO A 61 -8.51 -7.48 -16.69
C PRO A 61 -7.29 -6.73 -17.25
N ILE A 62 -7.18 -6.56 -18.56
CA ILE A 62 -6.04 -5.90 -19.20
C ILE A 62 -5.97 -4.40 -18.87
N PRO A 63 -7.07 -3.60 -19.00
CA PRO A 63 -7.03 -2.20 -18.57
C PRO A 63 -6.75 -2.03 -17.08
N ALA A 64 -7.21 -2.94 -16.22
CA ALA A 64 -6.94 -2.87 -14.78
C ALA A 64 -5.43 -2.97 -14.47
N VAL A 65 -4.70 -3.82 -15.18
CA VAL A 65 -3.24 -3.96 -15.06
C VAL A 65 -2.51 -2.68 -15.51
N LEU A 66 -3.02 -2.01 -16.54
CA LEU A 66 -2.44 -0.75 -17.04
C LEU A 66 -2.78 0.46 -16.17
N LEU A 67 -3.91 0.43 -15.46
CA LEU A 67 -4.33 1.51 -14.57
C LEU A 67 -3.37 1.70 -13.38
N GLY A 68 -2.77 0.63 -12.86
CA GLY A 68 -1.82 0.70 -11.76
C GLY A 68 -0.60 1.60 -12.06
N PRO A 69 0.18 1.33 -13.11
CA PRO A 69 1.26 2.22 -13.53
C PRO A 69 0.80 3.64 -13.83
N CYS A 70 -0.37 3.81 -14.47
CA CYS A 70 -0.96 5.13 -14.74
C CYS A 70 -1.29 5.89 -13.45
N TYR A 71 -1.81 5.20 -12.42
CA TYR A 71 -2.05 5.80 -11.11
C TYR A 71 -0.76 6.32 -10.48
N TRP A 72 0.32 5.49 -10.48
CA TRP A 72 1.62 5.91 -9.95
C TRP A 72 2.20 7.09 -10.70
N LEU A 73 2.08 7.11 -12.04
CA LEU A 73 2.49 8.25 -12.85
C LEU A 73 1.69 9.51 -12.50
N LEU A 74 0.37 9.37 -12.26
CA LEU A 74 -0.49 10.49 -11.89
C LEU A 74 -0.14 11.02 -10.50
N VAL A 75 0.14 10.15 -9.51
CA VAL A 75 0.58 10.55 -8.18
C VAL A 75 1.91 11.29 -8.25
N MET A 76 2.88 10.78 -9.01
CA MET A 76 4.19 11.43 -9.19
C MET A 76 4.07 12.76 -9.93
N ALA A 77 3.31 12.80 -11.03
CA ALA A 77 3.09 14.02 -11.80
C ALA A 77 2.32 15.07 -10.99
N GLY A 78 1.31 14.67 -10.22
CA GLY A 78 0.54 15.58 -9.36
C GLY A 78 1.41 16.22 -8.28
N GLY A 79 2.26 15.45 -7.62
CA GLY A 79 3.22 15.98 -6.65
C GLY A 79 4.24 16.93 -7.28
N ALA A 80 4.80 16.56 -8.44
CA ALA A 80 5.73 17.42 -9.17
C ALA A 80 5.08 18.74 -9.62
N LEU A 81 3.82 18.67 -10.11
CA LEU A 81 3.06 19.85 -10.49
C LEU A 81 2.78 20.76 -9.28
N ALA A 82 2.46 20.18 -8.13
CA ALA A 82 2.26 20.95 -6.89
C ALA A 82 3.52 21.69 -6.48
N ILE A 83 4.70 21.07 -6.57
CA ILE A 83 5.99 21.71 -6.32
C ILE A 83 6.22 22.84 -7.33
N ALA A 84 6.08 22.57 -8.62
CA ALA A 84 6.30 23.56 -9.67
C ALA A 84 5.38 24.79 -9.51
N ALA A 85 4.10 24.57 -9.22
CA ALA A 85 3.13 25.62 -8.97
C ALA A 85 3.49 26.46 -7.73
N THR A 86 3.90 25.81 -6.65
CA THR A 86 4.32 26.51 -5.42
C THR A 86 5.55 27.39 -5.67
N VAL A 87 6.56 26.86 -6.38
CA VAL A 87 7.77 27.62 -6.73
C VAL A 87 7.43 28.79 -7.64
N ALA A 88 6.62 28.57 -8.68
CA ALA A 88 6.21 29.62 -9.61
C ALA A 88 5.43 30.74 -8.91
N LEU A 89 4.50 30.41 -8.03
CA LEU A 89 3.76 31.36 -7.22
C LEU A 89 4.66 32.14 -6.26
N SER A 90 5.59 31.46 -5.60
CA SER A 90 6.55 32.10 -4.68
C SER A 90 7.45 33.08 -5.40
N ILE A 91 7.93 32.75 -6.59
CA ILE A 91 8.70 33.66 -7.44
C ILE A 91 7.84 34.85 -7.87
N GLY A 92 6.61 34.61 -8.32
CA GLY A 92 5.68 35.68 -8.71
C GLY A 92 5.38 36.66 -7.59
N LEU A 93 5.15 36.17 -6.37
CA LEU A 93 4.91 37.00 -5.19
C LEU A 93 6.14 37.83 -4.79
N SER A 94 7.33 37.28 -4.99
CA SER A 94 8.59 38.00 -4.74
C SER A 94 8.75 39.23 -5.67
N PHE A 95 8.29 39.14 -6.93
CA PHE A 95 8.31 40.27 -7.87
C PHE A 95 7.33 41.40 -7.51
N ILE A 96 6.24 41.05 -6.78
CA ILE A 96 5.20 42.00 -6.39
C ILE A 96 5.43 42.52 -4.94
N GLU A 97 6.55 42.14 -4.32
CA GLU A 97 6.94 42.49 -2.94
C GLU A 97 5.92 42.03 -1.86
N LEU A 98 5.09 41.01 -2.15
CA LEU A 98 4.13 40.43 -1.21
C LEU A 98 4.76 39.34 -0.33
N TRP A 99 5.78 39.70 0.43
CA TRP A 99 6.52 38.77 1.29
C TRP A 99 5.68 38.16 2.41
N ASP A 100 4.68 38.88 2.92
CA ASP A 100 3.81 38.43 4.00
C ASP A 100 2.92 37.24 3.60
N VAL A 101 2.61 37.09 2.30
CA VAL A 101 1.77 36.01 1.76
C VAL A 101 2.58 34.76 1.42
N MET A 102 3.90 34.91 1.25
CA MET A 102 4.79 33.82 0.84
C MET A 102 4.76 32.60 1.77
N PRO A 103 4.77 32.74 3.11
CA PRO A 103 4.67 31.59 4.02
C PRO A 103 3.37 30.79 3.84
N LEU A 104 2.26 31.48 3.58
CA LEU A 104 0.97 30.82 3.34
C LEU A 104 0.99 29.99 2.06
N VAL A 105 1.55 30.52 0.98
CA VAL A 105 1.68 29.79 -0.31
C VAL A 105 2.59 28.58 -0.14
N CYS A 106 3.72 28.73 0.55
CA CYS A 106 4.61 27.60 0.85
C CYS A 106 3.92 26.53 1.70
N PHE A 107 3.13 26.93 2.69
CA PHE A 107 2.37 26.00 3.53
C PHE A 107 1.32 25.22 2.72
N ILE A 108 0.53 25.91 1.89
CA ILE A 108 -0.46 25.27 1.02
C ILE A 108 0.20 24.31 0.04
N GLY A 109 1.32 24.73 -0.58
CA GLY A 109 2.10 23.87 -1.47
C GLY A 109 2.65 22.63 -0.78
N PHE A 110 3.16 22.77 0.43
CA PHE A 110 3.65 21.66 1.25
C PHE A 110 2.52 20.66 1.57
N VAL A 111 1.35 21.15 1.97
CA VAL A 111 0.16 20.30 2.21
C VAL A 111 -0.27 19.59 0.94
N ALA A 112 -0.27 20.27 -0.20
CA ALA A 112 -0.59 19.66 -1.49
C ALA A 112 0.39 18.53 -1.86
N VAL A 113 1.69 18.75 -1.70
CA VAL A 113 2.73 17.72 -1.95
C VAL A 113 2.54 16.51 -1.04
N ILE A 114 2.33 16.73 0.26
CA ILE A 114 2.08 15.63 1.22
C ILE A 114 0.81 14.87 0.82
N THR A 115 -0.24 15.56 0.40
CA THR A 115 -1.50 14.91 -0.01
C THR A 115 -1.30 14.05 -1.25
N PHE A 116 -0.63 14.55 -2.28
CA PHE A 116 -0.39 13.78 -3.51
C PHE A 116 0.60 12.65 -3.30
N TRP A 117 1.75 12.91 -2.73
CA TRP A 117 2.78 11.88 -2.56
C TRP A 117 2.53 10.99 -1.36
N GLY A 118 2.21 11.55 -0.20
CA GLY A 118 1.95 10.78 1.01
C GLY A 118 0.60 10.06 0.92
N GLY A 119 -0.49 10.78 0.67
CA GLY A 119 -1.84 10.22 0.59
C GLY A 119 -1.99 9.28 -0.60
N GLY A 120 -1.49 9.66 -1.78
CA GLY A 120 -1.54 8.83 -2.97
C GLY A 120 -0.74 7.54 -2.82
N THR A 121 0.51 7.61 -2.33
CA THR A 121 1.32 6.41 -2.10
C THR A 121 0.73 5.50 -1.04
N LEU A 122 0.21 6.04 0.07
CA LEU A 122 -0.46 5.24 1.10
C LEU A 122 -1.68 4.52 0.54
N LEU A 123 -2.54 5.22 -0.21
CA LEU A 123 -3.70 4.60 -0.85
C LEU A 123 -3.29 3.48 -1.82
N GLY A 124 -2.30 3.72 -2.68
CA GLY A 124 -1.79 2.72 -3.61
C GLY A 124 -1.21 1.51 -2.89
N LEU A 125 -0.34 1.72 -1.90
CA LEU A 125 0.33 0.65 -1.18
C LEU A 125 -0.61 -0.19 -0.30
N ILE A 126 -1.67 0.40 0.24
CA ILE A 126 -2.57 -0.28 1.17
C ILE A 126 -3.78 -0.88 0.45
N LEU A 127 -4.41 -0.11 -0.44
CA LEU A 127 -5.65 -0.52 -1.10
C LEU A 127 -5.42 -1.51 -2.22
N SER A 128 -4.36 -1.31 -3.00
CA SER A 128 -4.04 -2.12 -4.16
C SER A 128 -3.81 -3.60 -3.82
N PRO A 129 -3.01 -3.99 -2.81
CA PRO A 129 -2.84 -5.38 -2.43
C PRO A 129 -4.14 -6.07 -2.03
N VAL A 130 -5.05 -5.34 -1.35
CA VAL A 130 -6.37 -5.87 -0.98
C VAL A 130 -7.20 -6.17 -2.23
N LEU A 131 -7.27 -5.21 -3.16
CA LEU A 131 -8.04 -5.37 -4.39
C LEU A 131 -7.49 -6.47 -5.28
N THR A 132 -6.17 -6.52 -5.43
CA THR A 132 -5.47 -7.57 -6.20
C THR A 132 -5.71 -8.94 -5.57
N GLY A 133 -5.59 -9.08 -4.25
CA GLY A 133 -5.85 -10.33 -3.55
C GLY A 133 -7.29 -10.80 -3.73
N VAL A 134 -8.26 -9.91 -3.61
CA VAL A 134 -9.68 -10.23 -3.82
C VAL A 134 -9.96 -10.63 -5.27
N TRP A 135 -9.39 -9.91 -6.23
CA TRP A 135 -9.53 -10.24 -7.65
C TRP A 135 -8.94 -11.61 -7.98
N PHE A 136 -7.72 -11.88 -7.54
CA PHE A 136 -7.03 -13.15 -7.76
C PHE A 136 -7.79 -14.32 -7.15
N CYS A 137 -8.24 -14.18 -5.91
CA CYS A 137 -9.02 -15.20 -5.23
C CYS A 137 -10.37 -15.45 -5.95
N ARG A 138 -11.07 -14.41 -6.40
CA ARG A 138 -12.29 -14.55 -7.19
C ARG A 138 -12.05 -15.24 -8.52
N THR A 139 -10.95 -14.95 -9.19
CA THR A 139 -10.59 -15.59 -10.46
C THR A 139 -10.37 -17.09 -10.25
N ILE A 140 -9.65 -17.49 -9.20
CA ILE A 140 -9.45 -18.90 -8.87
C ILE A 140 -10.76 -19.57 -8.45
N LEU A 141 -11.55 -18.93 -7.57
CA LEU A 141 -12.82 -19.47 -7.11
C LEU A 141 -13.86 -19.59 -8.24
N SER A 142 -13.78 -18.78 -9.29
CA SER A 142 -14.68 -18.90 -10.44
C SER A 142 -14.52 -20.22 -11.21
N TRP A 143 -13.43 -20.93 -11.00
CA TRP A 143 -13.14 -22.24 -11.59
C TRP A 143 -13.70 -23.39 -10.75
N LEU A 144 -14.13 -23.12 -9.51
CA LEU A 144 -14.71 -24.12 -8.61
C LEU A 144 -16.24 -24.10 -8.73
N PRO A 145 -16.86 -25.21 -9.18
CA PRO A 145 -18.32 -25.31 -9.24
C PRO A 145 -18.91 -25.30 -7.82
N GLY A 146 -19.86 -24.40 -7.57
CA GLY A 146 -20.57 -24.31 -6.28
C GLY A 146 -20.28 -23.06 -5.45
N PHE A 147 -19.26 -22.27 -5.77
CA PHE A 147 -19.03 -21.00 -5.09
C PHE A 147 -19.85 -19.88 -5.76
N GLY A 148 -20.89 -19.41 -5.08
CA GLY A 148 -21.72 -18.31 -5.55
C GLY A 148 -20.88 -17.02 -5.74
N ARG A 149 -21.05 -16.36 -6.88
CA ARG A 149 -20.41 -15.09 -7.24
C ARG A 149 -20.67 -13.94 -6.25
N GLU A 150 -21.61 -14.16 -5.31
CA GLU A 150 -22.04 -13.17 -4.33
C GLU A 150 -21.22 -13.18 -3.02
N ALA A 151 -20.47 -14.23 -2.75
CA ALA A 151 -19.67 -14.33 -1.54
C ALA A 151 -18.50 -13.33 -1.57
N PHE A 152 -18.66 -12.22 -0.87
CA PHE A 152 -17.61 -11.18 -0.76
C PHE A 152 -16.56 -11.51 0.31
N LEU A 153 -17.00 -12.08 1.44
CA LEU A 153 -16.15 -12.29 2.61
C LEU A 153 -15.01 -13.27 2.34
N LEU A 154 -15.31 -14.38 1.72
CA LEU A 154 -14.34 -15.44 1.47
C LEU A 154 -13.20 -15.01 0.54
N PRO A 155 -13.46 -14.33 -0.62
CA PRO A 155 -12.38 -13.76 -1.43
C PRO A 155 -11.55 -12.69 -0.73
N VAL A 156 -12.13 -11.88 0.16
CA VAL A 156 -11.36 -10.90 0.94
C VAL A 156 -10.42 -11.60 1.90
N ILE A 157 -10.94 -12.55 2.68
CA ILE A 157 -10.15 -13.26 3.69
C ILE A 157 -9.03 -14.09 3.02
N ALA A 158 -9.38 -14.91 2.04
CA ALA A 158 -8.42 -15.78 1.36
C ALA A 158 -7.45 -15.00 0.45
N GLY A 159 -7.95 -13.98 -0.26
CA GLY A 159 -7.12 -13.16 -1.13
C GLY A 159 -6.10 -12.35 -0.37
N THR A 160 -6.50 -11.71 0.73
CA THR A 160 -5.57 -10.97 1.59
C THR A 160 -4.59 -11.89 2.32
N ALA A 161 -4.99 -13.11 2.69
CA ALA A 161 -4.09 -14.11 3.26
C ALA A 161 -2.99 -14.52 2.26
N GLY A 162 -3.36 -14.77 1.00
CA GLY A 162 -2.41 -15.07 -0.06
C GLY A 162 -1.39 -13.95 -0.29
N VAL A 163 -1.86 -12.71 -0.37
CA VAL A 163 -0.99 -11.53 -0.51
C VAL A 163 -0.07 -11.37 0.71
N ALA A 164 -0.59 -11.56 1.92
CA ALA A 164 0.20 -11.46 3.15
C ALA A 164 1.29 -12.52 3.21
N ALA A 165 0.98 -13.77 2.82
CA ALA A 165 1.94 -14.85 2.76
C ALA A 165 3.08 -14.55 1.79
N VAL A 166 2.76 -14.01 0.60
CA VAL A 166 3.76 -13.62 -0.40
C VAL A 166 4.59 -12.43 0.09
N ALA A 167 3.95 -11.41 0.68
CA ALA A 167 4.63 -10.22 1.19
C ALA A 167 5.55 -10.51 2.39
N ALA A 168 5.26 -11.56 3.16
CA ALA A 168 6.07 -11.97 4.30
C ALA A 168 7.33 -12.76 3.93
N ILE A 169 7.53 -13.11 2.65
CA ILE A 169 8.72 -13.86 2.22
C ILE A 169 9.97 -13.01 2.47
N PRO A 170 10.94 -13.51 3.29
CA PRO A 170 12.18 -12.81 3.55
C PRO A 170 12.92 -12.53 2.23
N GLN A 171 13.56 -11.36 2.13
CA GLN A 171 14.35 -10.89 0.99
C GLN A 171 13.54 -10.45 -0.24
N TYR A 172 12.43 -11.12 -0.60
CA TYR A 172 11.66 -10.81 -1.81
C TYR A 172 10.31 -10.18 -1.53
N GLY A 173 9.83 -10.23 -0.29
CA GLY A 173 8.49 -9.77 0.09
C GLY A 173 8.23 -8.32 -0.29
N PHE A 174 9.19 -7.43 -0.10
CA PHE A 174 9.05 -6.03 -0.46
C PHE A 174 8.92 -5.80 -1.98
N ILE A 175 9.72 -6.52 -2.79
CA ILE A 175 9.65 -6.42 -4.26
C ILE A 175 8.31 -6.96 -4.75
N LEU A 176 7.89 -8.12 -4.23
CA LEU A 176 6.61 -8.73 -4.57
C LEU A 176 5.43 -7.84 -4.13
N TRP A 177 5.54 -7.20 -2.96
CA TRP A 177 4.56 -6.21 -2.50
C TRP A 177 4.44 -5.04 -3.47
N LEU A 178 5.56 -4.46 -3.93
CA LEU A 178 5.56 -3.37 -4.90
C LEU A 178 4.93 -3.80 -6.23
N VAL A 179 5.25 -5.01 -6.71
CA VAL A 179 4.63 -5.56 -7.92
C VAL A 179 3.11 -5.69 -7.73
N ILE A 180 2.66 -6.31 -6.64
CA ILE A 180 1.24 -6.46 -6.32
C ILE A 180 0.57 -5.09 -6.19
N ALA A 181 1.21 -4.14 -5.53
CA ALA A 181 0.72 -2.77 -5.39
C ALA A 181 0.58 -2.06 -6.74
N SER A 182 1.45 -2.35 -7.70
CA SER A 182 1.38 -1.77 -9.04
C SER A 182 0.26 -2.38 -9.90
N PHE A 183 -0.18 -3.60 -9.62
CA PHE A 183 -1.25 -4.27 -10.38
C PHE A 183 -2.66 -3.85 -9.97
N GLY A 184 -2.87 -3.39 -8.75
CA GLY A 184 -4.20 -3.14 -8.18
C GLY A 184 -4.56 -1.66 -7.99
N SER A 185 -3.63 -0.73 -8.23
CA SER A 185 -3.89 0.71 -8.19
C SER A 185 -4.37 1.23 -9.52
#